data_b3f0bc8ec6f12f7ce64cba8a2ba25094
#
_entry.id   b3f0bc8ec6f12f7ce64cba8a2ba25094
#
_cell.length_a   1.000
_cell.length_b   1.000
_cell.length_c   1.000
_cell.angle_alpha   90.00
_cell.angle_beta   90.00
_cell.angle_gamma   90.00
#
_symmetry.space_group_name_H-M   'P 1'
#
loop_
_entity.id
_entity.type
_entity.pdbx_description
1 polymer ?
#
loop_
_entity_poly.entity_id
_entity_poly.type
_entity_poly.pdbx_seq_one_letter_code
_entity_poly.pdbx_strand_id
1 'polypeptide(L)'
;MSTADTKPTSVQDSPQKHEAIVHAQPSTASKVSTFLSTYVFSKDHKVIGLQFLFSTLLWFLVGGLLALAVRWQVAWPWSDVPVVGKLFAQQGGQMAPEFYTMLFTMHATVMIFLVIIPILAGAFGNFLIPLMIGADDMAFPTLNMLSYWFMWPAFIAFGASFFVEGGAASSGWTSYPTLSTNVNSSPGAGWGQTLWLIGLTFVGVSSMLGSVNYMTTIILMRAPGMTMFRLPMTIWAMFITAVLQAFALPVLTAAGFMQLA
;
A
#
# COMPACT_ATOMS: atom_id res chain seq x y z
N MET A 1 24.15 -9.53 -80.00
CA MET A 1 22.96 -9.07 -80.74
C MET A 1 21.80 -9.03 -79.75
N SER A 2 21.16 -7.91 -79.71
CA SER A 2 19.93 -7.52 -79.01
C SER A 2 19.94 -7.50 -77.49
N THR A 3 20.24 -6.33 -76.97
CA THR A 3 19.98 -5.83 -75.62
C THR A 3 18.53 -5.50 -75.50
N ALA A 4 17.83 -6.05 -74.49
CA ALA A 4 16.49 -5.64 -74.13
C ALA A 4 16.61 -4.79 -72.85
N ASP A 5 16.35 -3.47 -73.01
CA ASP A 5 16.14 -2.48 -71.94
C ASP A 5 14.91 -2.85 -71.11
N THR A 6 15.09 -3.09 -69.85
CA THR A 6 14.01 -3.09 -68.86
C THR A 6 14.06 -1.82 -68.03
N LYS A 7 13.16 -0.91 -68.34
CA LYS A 7 12.88 0.31 -67.63
C LYS A 7 12.39 0.00 -66.21
N PRO A 8 12.89 0.65 -65.14
CA PRO A 8 12.32 0.50 -63.82
C PRO A 8 11.03 1.32 -63.71
N THR A 9 9.94 0.65 -63.36
CA THR A 9 8.70 1.28 -62.97
C THR A 9 8.86 2.04 -61.63
N SER A 10 8.81 3.36 -61.71
CA SER A 10 8.74 4.21 -60.54
C SER A 10 7.39 4.04 -59.84
N VAL A 11 7.43 3.43 -58.67
CA VAL A 11 6.30 3.45 -57.75
C VAL A 11 6.22 4.89 -57.21
N GLN A 12 5.24 5.66 -57.68
CA GLN A 12 4.85 6.94 -57.08
C GLN A 12 4.18 6.66 -55.74
N ASP A 13 4.96 6.72 -54.66
CA ASP A 13 4.45 6.81 -53.31
C ASP A 13 3.75 8.17 -53.16
N SER A 14 2.45 8.15 -53.03
CA SER A 14 1.64 9.38 -52.87
C SER A 14 1.92 10.01 -51.51
N PRO A 15 2.31 11.29 -51.46
CA PRO A 15 2.61 12.01 -50.21
C PRO A 15 1.41 12.12 -49.20
N GLN A 16 0.20 11.91 -49.71
CA GLN A 16 -1.04 12.08 -48.91
C GLN A 16 -1.29 11.05 -47.83
N LYS A 17 -0.64 9.86 -47.87
CA LYS A 17 -0.78 8.86 -46.79
C LYS A 17 0.13 9.11 -45.59
N HIS A 18 1.23 9.82 -45.76
CA HIS A 18 2.14 10.15 -44.66
C HIS A 18 1.66 11.33 -43.80
N GLU A 19 0.94 12.30 -44.37
CA GLU A 19 0.43 13.46 -43.60
C GLU A 19 -0.79 13.10 -42.72
N ALA A 20 -1.59 12.11 -43.08
CA ALA A 20 -2.75 11.67 -42.30
C ALA A 20 -2.40 10.95 -40.98
N ILE A 21 -1.17 10.46 -40.84
CA ILE A 21 -0.72 9.75 -39.64
C ILE A 21 -0.18 10.72 -38.57
N VAL A 22 0.20 11.94 -38.95
CA VAL A 22 0.90 12.89 -38.05
C VAL A 22 -0.04 13.75 -37.18
N HIS A 23 -1.35 13.79 -37.43
CA HIS A 23 -2.26 14.69 -36.74
C HIS A 23 -3.54 14.10 -36.14
N ALA A 24 -3.61 12.78 -35.95
CA ALA A 24 -4.69 12.22 -35.14
C ALA A 24 -4.43 12.50 -33.65
N GLN A 25 -4.97 13.59 -33.12
CA GLN A 25 -4.97 13.80 -31.68
C GLN A 25 -5.64 12.61 -30.98
N PRO A 26 -4.99 12.00 -29.98
CA PRO A 26 -5.57 10.84 -29.29
C PRO A 26 -6.92 11.24 -28.71
N SER A 27 -7.93 10.42 -28.94
CA SER A 27 -9.28 10.62 -28.38
C SER A 27 -9.23 10.73 -26.86
N THR A 28 -10.18 11.40 -26.25
CA THR A 28 -10.26 11.52 -24.77
C THR A 28 -10.27 10.15 -24.11
N ALA A 29 -10.94 9.15 -24.69
CA ALA A 29 -10.94 7.77 -24.23
C ALA A 29 -9.54 7.14 -24.29
N SER A 30 -8.76 7.39 -25.35
CA SER A 30 -7.36 6.93 -25.47
C SER A 30 -6.47 7.59 -24.40
N LYS A 31 -6.63 8.88 -24.14
CA LYS A 31 -5.87 9.60 -23.10
C LYS A 31 -6.17 9.06 -21.70
N VAL A 32 -7.45 8.79 -21.39
CA VAL A 32 -7.87 8.20 -20.10
C VAL A 32 -7.33 6.78 -19.96
N SER A 33 -7.44 5.94 -21.00
CA SER A 33 -6.88 4.58 -20.98
C SER A 33 -5.38 4.58 -20.77
N THR A 34 -4.64 5.46 -21.44
CA THR A 34 -3.18 5.62 -21.25
C THR A 34 -2.87 6.10 -19.84
N PHE A 35 -3.60 7.06 -19.31
CA PHE A 35 -3.42 7.52 -17.93
C PHE A 35 -3.62 6.39 -16.91
N LEU A 36 -4.72 5.64 -17.03
CA LEU A 36 -5.03 4.53 -16.14
C LEU A 36 -3.96 3.42 -16.19
N SER A 37 -3.50 3.04 -17.37
CA SER A 37 -2.48 2.01 -17.52
C SER A 37 -1.10 2.47 -17.04
N THR A 38 -0.78 3.76 -17.17
CA THR A 38 0.55 4.29 -16.82
C THR A 38 0.66 4.64 -15.34
N TYR A 39 -0.39 5.21 -14.73
CA TYR A 39 -0.31 5.74 -13.38
C TYR A 39 -1.14 4.96 -12.36
N VAL A 40 -2.24 4.31 -12.74
CA VAL A 40 -3.13 3.62 -11.81
C VAL A 40 -2.80 2.13 -11.74
N PHE A 41 -2.75 1.45 -12.88
CA PHE A 41 -2.40 0.03 -13.01
C PHE A 41 -0.99 -0.16 -13.57
N SER A 42 -0.08 0.70 -13.14
CA SER A 42 1.32 0.63 -13.57
C SER A 42 1.98 -0.66 -13.10
N LYS A 43 2.89 -1.16 -13.93
CA LYS A 43 3.80 -2.26 -13.57
C LYS A 43 5.21 -1.78 -13.27
N ASP A 44 5.50 -0.50 -13.53
CA ASP A 44 6.80 0.13 -13.26
C ASP A 44 7.00 0.29 -11.74
N HIS A 45 8.11 -0.21 -11.25
CA HIS A 45 8.46 -0.19 -9.83
C HIS A 45 8.53 1.23 -9.24
N LYS A 46 8.92 2.24 -10.05
CA LYS A 46 9.01 3.64 -9.60
C LYS A 46 7.63 4.23 -9.38
N VAL A 47 6.71 3.98 -10.31
CA VAL A 47 5.32 4.45 -10.20
C VAL A 47 4.63 3.78 -9.00
N ILE A 48 4.81 2.46 -8.84
CA ILE A 48 4.26 1.72 -7.70
C ILE A 48 4.84 2.24 -6.38
N GLY A 49 6.15 2.49 -6.33
CA GLY A 49 6.79 3.09 -5.16
C GLY A 49 6.22 4.46 -4.79
N LEU A 50 5.94 5.31 -5.78
CA LEU A 50 5.27 6.61 -5.56
C LEU A 50 3.80 6.45 -5.13
N GLN A 51 3.07 5.48 -5.68
CA GLN A 51 1.71 5.16 -5.25
C GLN A 51 1.68 4.76 -3.77
N PHE A 52 2.58 3.89 -3.32
CA PHE A 52 2.75 3.56 -1.90
C PHE A 52 3.07 4.80 -1.08
N LEU A 53 4.02 5.63 -1.53
CA LEU A 53 4.45 6.82 -0.80
C LEU A 53 3.28 7.78 -0.56
N PHE A 54 2.55 8.17 -1.59
CA PHE A 54 1.43 9.12 -1.45
C PHE A 54 0.27 8.55 -0.63
N SER A 55 -0.08 7.27 -0.83
CA SER A 55 -1.13 6.62 -0.04
C SER A 55 -0.76 6.56 1.44
N THR A 56 0.48 6.21 1.75
CA THR A 56 0.95 6.11 3.13
C THR A 56 1.11 7.46 3.80
N LEU A 57 1.48 8.52 3.07
CA LEU A 57 1.51 9.88 3.60
C LEU A 57 0.11 10.38 3.98
N LEU A 58 -0.93 10.01 3.21
CA LEU A 58 -2.30 10.29 3.59
C LEU A 58 -2.67 9.60 4.92
N TRP A 59 -2.35 8.32 5.06
CA TRP A 59 -2.58 7.57 6.29
C TRP A 59 -1.71 8.03 7.45
N PHE A 60 -0.50 8.53 7.17
CA PHE A 60 0.34 9.20 8.19
C PHE A 60 -0.35 10.41 8.78
N LEU A 61 -1.01 11.22 7.95
CA LEU A 61 -1.80 12.36 8.44
C LEU A 61 -2.95 11.87 9.34
N VAL A 62 -3.70 10.84 8.93
CA VAL A 62 -4.77 10.26 9.75
C VAL A 62 -4.21 9.74 11.07
N GLY A 63 -3.17 8.91 11.04
CA GLY A 63 -2.53 8.38 12.24
C GLY A 63 -1.97 9.47 13.15
N GLY A 64 -1.41 10.53 12.58
CA GLY A 64 -0.92 11.70 13.32
C GLY A 64 -2.05 12.46 14.03
N LEU A 65 -3.20 12.63 13.39
CA LEU A 65 -4.38 13.25 14.01
C LEU A 65 -4.92 12.42 15.18
N LEU A 66 -4.94 11.08 15.06
CA LEU A 66 -5.30 10.19 16.16
C LEU A 66 -4.32 10.34 17.34
N ALA A 67 -3.01 10.44 17.08
CA ALA A 67 -2.01 10.69 18.11
C ALA A 67 -2.20 12.05 18.79
N LEU A 68 -2.50 13.10 18.02
CA LEU A 68 -2.77 14.43 18.57
C LEU A 68 -3.96 14.40 19.50
N ALA A 69 -5.05 13.67 19.16
CA ALA A 69 -6.20 13.52 20.02
C ALA A 69 -5.85 12.81 21.35
N VAL A 70 -5.05 11.72 21.28
CA VAL A 70 -4.51 11.04 22.47
C VAL A 70 -3.68 11.99 23.32
N ARG A 71 -2.78 12.77 22.71
CA ARG A 71 -1.93 13.74 23.42
C ARG A 71 -2.72 14.89 24.01
N TRP A 72 -3.79 15.32 23.35
CA TRP A 72 -4.70 16.33 23.90
C TRP A 72 -5.32 15.86 25.22
N GLN A 73 -5.88 14.65 25.25
CA GLN A 73 -6.48 14.09 26.45
C GLN A 73 -5.51 13.97 27.62
N VAL A 74 -4.24 13.63 27.34
CA VAL A 74 -3.20 13.53 28.37
C VAL A 74 -2.78 14.92 28.88
N ALA A 75 -2.68 15.91 27.99
CA ALA A 75 -2.25 17.25 28.34
C ALA A 75 -3.33 18.07 29.10
N TRP A 76 -4.58 17.91 28.68
CA TRP A 76 -5.72 18.64 29.26
C TRP A 76 -6.88 17.66 29.55
N PRO A 77 -6.73 16.80 30.58
CA PRO A 77 -7.81 15.94 31.02
C PRO A 77 -9.03 16.77 31.39
N TRP A 78 -10.20 16.28 31.02
CA TRP A 78 -11.50 16.93 31.29
C TRP A 78 -11.82 18.18 30.45
N SER A 79 -11.00 18.56 29.49
CA SER A 79 -11.30 19.60 28.53
C SER A 79 -11.89 19.05 27.23
N ASP A 80 -12.68 19.86 26.56
CA ASP A 80 -13.24 19.49 25.25
C ASP A 80 -12.14 19.32 24.19
N VAL A 81 -12.24 18.27 23.39
CA VAL A 81 -11.30 18.06 22.27
C VAL A 81 -11.67 19.01 21.14
N PRO A 82 -10.75 19.90 20.69
CA PRO A 82 -11.05 20.82 19.60
C PRO A 82 -11.42 20.09 18.32
N VAL A 83 -12.38 20.62 17.56
CA VAL A 83 -12.83 20.18 16.25
C VAL A 83 -13.45 18.76 16.24
N VAL A 84 -12.78 17.77 16.81
CA VAL A 84 -13.17 16.34 16.74
C VAL A 84 -14.07 15.95 17.90
N GLY A 85 -14.00 16.65 19.05
CA GLY A 85 -14.74 16.30 20.25
C GLY A 85 -16.26 16.32 20.07
N LYS A 86 -16.76 17.26 19.27
CA LYS A 86 -18.19 17.34 18.95
C LYS A 86 -18.68 16.25 17.99
N LEU A 87 -17.79 15.66 17.19
CA LEU A 87 -18.10 14.62 16.20
C LEU A 87 -18.08 13.21 16.82
N PHE A 88 -17.18 12.96 17.79
CA PHE A 88 -16.90 11.61 18.28
C PHE A 88 -16.93 11.47 19.81
N ALA A 89 -17.05 12.58 20.56
CA ALA A 89 -17.14 12.52 22.02
C ALA A 89 -18.58 12.35 22.49
N GLN A 90 -18.81 11.34 23.30
CA GLN A 90 -20.05 11.22 24.07
C GLN A 90 -20.03 12.25 25.18
N GLN A 91 -21.16 12.98 25.36
CA GLN A 91 -21.42 13.91 26.46
C GLN A 91 -20.52 15.16 26.52
N GLY A 92 -20.95 16.21 25.87
CA GLY A 92 -20.44 17.57 26.11
C GLY A 92 -19.11 17.93 25.53
N GLY A 93 -18.50 17.07 24.68
CA GLY A 93 -17.20 17.35 24.01
C GLY A 93 -16.01 16.74 24.73
N GLN A 94 -16.19 16.10 25.89
CA GLN A 94 -15.13 15.38 26.61
C GLN A 94 -14.90 13.98 26.01
N MET A 95 -13.65 13.48 26.08
CA MET A 95 -13.30 12.17 25.58
C MET A 95 -13.72 11.08 26.58
N ALA A 96 -14.56 10.15 26.11
CA ALA A 96 -14.88 8.95 26.89
C ALA A 96 -13.66 7.98 26.95
N PRO A 97 -13.49 7.22 28.04
CA PRO A 97 -12.39 6.26 28.17
C PRO A 97 -12.33 5.23 27.05
N GLU A 98 -13.48 4.75 26.59
CA GLU A 98 -13.60 3.80 25.48
C GLU A 98 -13.12 4.41 24.17
N PHE A 99 -13.46 5.68 23.93
CA PHE A 99 -13.01 6.42 22.76
C PHE A 99 -11.48 6.63 22.79
N TYR A 100 -10.91 6.95 23.95
CA TYR A 100 -9.46 7.03 24.12
C TYR A 100 -8.76 5.71 23.79
N THR A 101 -9.31 4.59 24.27
CA THR A 101 -8.77 3.24 24.00
C THR A 101 -8.83 2.91 22.51
N MET A 102 -9.91 3.27 21.83
CA MET A 102 -10.02 3.16 20.37
C MET A 102 -8.97 4.02 19.65
N LEU A 103 -8.78 5.27 20.08
CA LEU A 103 -7.83 6.18 19.43
C LEU A 103 -6.39 5.65 19.47
N PHE A 104 -5.89 5.19 20.63
CA PHE A 104 -4.54 4.67 20.69
C PHE A 104 -4.39 3.33 19.97
N THR A 105 -5.41 2.47 19.99
CA THR A 105 -5.44 1.22 19.24
C THR A 105 -5.33 1.48 17.75
N MET A 106 -6.16 2.36 17.22
CA MET A 106 -6.19 2.69 15.81
C MET A 106 -5.00 3.53 15.38
N HIS A 107 -4.49 4.42 16.23
CA HIS A 107 -3.23 5.12 15.99
C HIS A 107 -2.09 4.13 15.76
N ALA A 108 -1.89 3.19 16.68
CA ALA A 108 -0.83 2.19 16.57
C ALA A 108 -1.03 1.31 15.32
N THR A 109 -2.25 0.85 15.07
CA THR A 109 -2.60 0.05 13.89
C THR A 109 -2.28 0.78 12.58
N VAL A 110 -2.76 2.01 12.43
CA VAL A 110 -2.53 2.83 11.23
C VAL A 110 -1.04 3.08 11.05
N MET A 111 -0.33 3.51 12.09
CA MET A 111 1.09 3.84 11.99
C MET A 111 1.97 2.65 11.66
N ILE A 112 1.68 1.47 12.21
CA ILE A 112 2.46 0.26 11.94
C ILE A 112 2.11 -0.31 10.56
N PHE A 113 0.83 -0.58 10.30
CA PHE A 113 0.41 -1.39 9.15
C PHE A 113 0.13 -0.59 7.88
N LEU A 114 -0.29 0.68 7.99
CA LEU A 114 -0.61 1.52 6.83
C LEU A 114 0.45 2.59 6.55
N VAL A 115 1.39 2.83 7.48
CA VAL A 115 2.42 3.86 7.31
C VAL A 115 3.82 3.26 7.30
N ILE A 116 4.33 2.79 8.44
CA ILE A 116 5.74 2.41 8.56
C ILE A 116 6.10 1.27 7.62
N ILE A 117 5.34 0.18 7.63
CA ILE A 117 5.62 -0.98 6.77
C ILE A 117 5.49 -0.62 5.28
N PRO A 118 4.38 -0.01 4.83
CA PRO A 118 4.24 0.35 3.41
C PRO A 118 5.21 1.45 2.94
N ILE A 119 5.61 2.39 3.79
CA ILE A 119 6.60 3.40 3.39
C ILE A 119 7.98 2.78 3.22
N LEU A 120 8.43 1.97 4.18
CA LEU A 120 9.76 1.38 4.15
C LEU A 120 9.86 0.26 3.11
N ALA A 121 8.95 -0.70 3.16
CA ALA A 121 8.95 -1.80 2.20
C ALA A 121 8.29 -1.39 0.88
N GLY A 122 7.06 -0.88 0.90
CA GLY A 122 6.31 -0.58 -0.31
C GLY A 122 6.90 0.57 -1.13
N ALA A 123 7.15 1.74 -0.53
CA ALA A 123 7.68 2.89 -1.27
C ALA A 123 9.19 2.77 -1.50
N PHE A 124 9.98 2.79 -0.42
CA PHE A 124 11.44 2.78 -0.56
C PHE A 124 11.97 1.45 -1.12
N GLY A 125 11.39 0.32 -0.73
CA GLY A 125 11.79 -0.98 -1.27
C GLY A 125 11.61 -1.05 -2.79
N ASN A 126 10.44 -0.70 -3.29
CA ASN A 126 10.18 -0.69 -4.74
C ASN A 126 11.08 0.31 -5.48
N PHE A 127 11.33 1.47 -4.90
CA PHE A 127 12.12 2.49 -5.56
C PHE A 127 13.62 2.18 -5.54
N LEU A 128 14.16 1.76 -4.40
CA LEU A 128 15.59 1.62 -4.19
C LEU A 128 16.17 0.27 -4.62
N ILE A 129 15.42 -0.83 -4.45
CA ILE A 129 15.98 -2.17 -4.73
C ILE A 129 16.49 -2.28 -6.17
N PRO A 130 15.68 -2.05 -7.22
CA PRO A 130 16.18 -2.15 -8.59
C PRO A 130 17.32 -1.19 -8.88
N LEU A 131 17.21 0.07 -8.44
CA LEU A 131 18.23 1.08 -8.68
C LEU A 131 19.57 0.73 -8.04
N MET A 132 19.57 0.22 -6.80
CA MET A 132 20.80 -0.07 -6.06
C MET A 132 21.47 -1.38 -6.48
N ILE A 133 20.73 -2.31 -7.07
CA ILE A 133 21.31 -3.57 -7.60
C ILE A 133 21.55 -3.53 -9.10
N GLY A 134 21.14 -2.45 -9.79
CA GLY A 134 21.29 -2.30 -11.25
C GLY A 134 20.33 -3.16 -12.06
N ALA A 135 19.13 -3.42 -11.54
CA ALA A 135 18.04 -4.08 -12.26
C ALA A 135 17.14 -3.05 -12.96
N ASP A 136 16.60 -3.41 -14.11
CA ASP A 136 15.69 -2.53 -14.87
C ASP A 136 14.33 -2.39 -14.18
N ASP A 137 13.82 -3.46 -13.55
CA ASP A 137 12.55 -3.50 -12.81
C ASP A 137 12.60 -4.62 -11.75
N MET A 138 11.49 -4.81 -11.05
CA MET A 138 11.30 -5.94 -10.13
C MET A 138 11.11 -7.26 -10.90
N ALA A 139 11.44 -8.39 -10.26
CA ALA A 139 11.35 -9.72 -10.87
C ALA A 139 9.91 -10.05 -11.34
N PHE A 140 8.91 -9.62 -10.58
CA PHE A 140 7.51 -9.88 -10.88
C PHE A 140 6.70 -8.58 -10.89
N PRO A 141 6.68 -7.80 -12.00
CA PRO A 141 5.99 -6.51 -12.06
C PRO A 141 4.48 -6.60 -11.80
N THR A 142 3.83 -7.70 -12.21
CA THR A 142 2.40 -7.92 -11.96
C THR A 142 2.11 -8.19 -10.48
N LEU A 143 2.94 -8.99 -9.80
CA LEU A 143 2.80 -9.21 -8.34
C LEU A 143 3.06 -7.92 -7.58
N ASN A 144 3.97 -7.10 -8.06
CA ASN A 144 4.27 -5.79 -7.49
C ASN A 144 3.06 -4.86 -7.54
N MET A 145 2.44 -4.74 -8.72
CA MET A 145 1.19 -3.99 -8.89
C MET A 145 0.08 -4.54 -7.97
N LEU A 146 -0.10 -5.87 -7.92
CA LEU A 146 -1.10 -6.49 -7.07
C LEU A 146 -0.84 -6.23 -5.59
N SER A 147 0.41 -6.22 -5.13
CA SER A 147 0.72 -5.91 -3.73
C SER A 147 0.20 -4.53 -3.32
N TYR A 148 0.34 -3.52 -4.17
CA TYR A 148 -0.25 -2.21 -3.94
C TYR A 148 -1.79 -2.24 -3.93
N TRP A 149 -2.42 -2.94 -4.88
CA TRP A 149 -3.88 -2.97 -4.96
C TRP A 149 -4.53 -3.76 -3.84
N PHE A 150 -3.83 -4.73 -3.23
CA PHE A 150 -4.30 -5.41 -2.01
C PHE A 150 -4.29 -4.50 -0.78
N MET A 151 -3.57 -3.38 -0.79
CA MET A 151 -3.66 -2.37 0.29
C MET A 151 -4.98 -1.58 0.28
N TRP A 152 -5.65 -1.43 -0.89
CA TRP A 152 -6.88 -0.66 -0.97
C TRP A 152 -8.05 -1.23 -0.17
N PRO A 153 -8.37 -2.52 -0.24
CA PRO A 153 -9.34 -3.13 0.66
C PRO A 153 -8.99 -2.94 2.15
N ALA A 154 -7.70 -2.98 2.50
CA ALA A 154 -7.26 -2.71 3.86
C ALA A 154 -7.54 -1.25 4.26
N PHE A 155 -7.21 -0.28 3.41
CA PHE A 155 -7.52 1.14 3.63
C PHE A 155 -9.01 1.37 3.83
N ILE A 156 -9.85 0.75 3.01
CA ILE A 156 -11.31 0.87 3.11
C ILE A 156 -11.81 0.22 4.41
N ALA A 157 -11.35 -0.99 4.76
CA ALA A 157 -11.78 -1.69 5.95
C ALA A 157 -11.40 -0.93 7.24
N PHE A 158 -10.15 -0.48 7.35
CA PHE A 158 -9.72 0.33 8.50
C PHE A 158 -10.44 1.68 8.56
N GLY A 159 -10.64 2.35 7.43
CA GLY A 159 -11.39 3.60 7.37
C GLY A 159 -12.87 3.41 7.76
N ALA A 160 -13.52 2.39 7.23
CA ALA A 160 -14.91 2.07 7.50
C ALA A 160 -15.15 1.68 8.99
N SER A 161 -14.13 1.09 9.65
CA SER A 161 -14.24 0.68 11.05
C SER A 161 -14.58 1.84 12.01
N PHE A 162 -14.24 3.07 11.67
CA PHE A 162 -14.58 4.24 12.49
C PHE A 162 -16.07 4.62 12.45
N PHE A 163 -16.81 4.13 11.46
CA PHE A 163 -18.20 4.53 11.19
C PHE A 163 -19.23 3.43 11.51
N VAL A 164 -18.79 2.29 12.03
CA VAL A 164 -19.68 1.20 12.44
C VAL A 164 -20.17 1.38 13.86
N GLU A 165 -21.28 0.72 14.20
CA GLU A 165 -21.81 0.69 15.55
C GLU A 165 -20.76 0.12 16.52
N GLY A 166 -20.57 0.78 17.65
CA GLY A 166 -19.52 0.46 18.62
C GLY A 166 -18.15 1.07 18.32
N GLY A 167 -17.97 1.70 17.15
CA GLY A 167 -16.71 2.31 16.72
C GLY A 167 -15.66 1.31 16.26
N ALA A 168 -14.44 1.81 16.00
CA ALA A 168 -13.31 1.00 15.56
C ALA A 168 -12.77 0.11 16.68
N ALA A 169 -11.86 -0.81 16.32
CA ALA A 169 -11.23 -1.73 17.28
C ALA A 169 -10.60 -0.98 18.46
N SER A 170 -10.80 -1.47 19.67
CA SER A 170 -10.34 -0.86 20.93
C SER A 170 -9.58 -1.84 21.84
N SER A 171 -9.20 -3.01 21.32
CA SER A 171 -8.52 -4.08 22.07
C SER A 171 -7.00 -3.97 22.12
N GLY A 172 -6.42 -2.84 21.66
CA GLY A 172 -4.99 -2.70 21.40
C GLY A 172 -4.60 -3.31 20.05
N TRP A 173 -3.49 -2.84 19.46
CA TRP A 173 -3.04 -3.32 18.15
C TRP A 173 -2.56 -4.79 18.16
N THR A 174 -2.24 -5.33 19.32
CA THR A 174 -1.90 -6.75 19.53
C THR A 174 -3.11 -7.67 19.57
N SER A 175 -4.32 -7.09 19.75
CA SER A 175 -5.61 -7.79 19.64
C SER A 175 -5.71 -9.08 20.44
N TYR A 176 -5.42 -9.01 21.75
CA TYR A 176 -5.54 -10.19 22.62
C TYR A 176 -6.95 -10.80 22.58
N PRO A 177 -7.08 -12.13 22.39
CA PRO A 177 -8.37 -12.79 22.16
C PRO A 177 -9.46 -12.49 23.18
N THR A 178 -9.13 -12.37 24.46
CA THR A 178 -10.13 -12.05 25.49
C THR A 178 -10.78 -10.69 25.27
N LEU A 179 -10.00 -9.67 24.83
CA LEU A 179 -10.50 -8.32 24.58
C LEU A 179 -11.10 -8.16 23.19
N SER A 180 -10.63 -8.91 22.22
CA SER A 180 -10.99 -8.75 20.82
C SER A 180 -12.10 -9.68 20.34
N THR A 181 -12.36 -10.79 21.06
CA THR A 181 -13.37 -11.79 20.65
C THR A 181 -14.67 -11.69 21.43
N ASN A 182 -14.65 -11.15 22.65
CA ASN A 182 -15.85 -11.01 23.43
C ASN A 182 -16.49 -9.63 23.21
N VAL A 183 -17.65 -9.62 22.58
CA VAL A 183 -18.40 -8.39 22.24
C VAL A 183 -18.70 -7.53 23.48
N ASN A 184 -18.79 -8.13 24.66
CA ASN A 184 -19.07 -7.41 25.91
C ASN A 184 -17.79 -6.90 26.59
N SER A 185 -16.60 -7.23 26.12
CA SER A 185 -15.34 -6.83 26.77
C SER A 185 -14.87 -5.44 26.37
N SER A 186 -15.18 -4.99 25.16
CA SER A 186 -14.87 -3.64 24.70
C SER A 186 -15.85 -3.19 23.62
N PRO A 187 -16.17 -1.88 23.51
CA PRO A 187 -17.16 -1.36 22.56
C PRO A 187 -16.84 -1.70 21.10
N GLY A 188 -15.57 -1.71 20.71
CA GLY A 188 -15.13 -2.02 19.35
C GLY A 188 -14.94 -3.52 19.03
N ALA A 189 -15.29 -4.44 19.94
CA ALA A 189 -15.10 -5.88 19.75
C ALA A 189 -16.07 -6.53 18.74
N GLY A 190 -17.07 -5.81 18.24
CA GLY A 190 -18.02 -6.26 17.21
C GLY A 190 -17.50 -6.00 15.79
N TRP A 191 -18.30 -5.30 14.98
CA TRP A 191 -17.98 -4.98 13.60
C TRP A 191 -16.67 -4.22 13.42
N GLY A 192 -16.29 -3.35 14.36
CA GLY A 192 -15.01 -2.64 14.32
C GLY A 192 -13.81 -3.57 14.32
N GLN A 193 -13.83 -4.60 15.16
CA GLN A 193 -12.80 -5.64 15.24
C GLN A 193 -12.81 -6.53 13.99
N THR A 194 -13.98 -6.89 13.49
CA THR A 194 -14.12 -7.67 12.24
C THR A 194 -13.48 -6.94 11.06
N LEU A 195 -13.79 -5.65 10.88
CA LEU A 195 -13.19 -4.83 9.82
C LEU A 195 -11.68 -4.65 10.02
N TRP A 196 -11.23 -4.53 11.28
CA TRP A 196 -9.82 -4.49 11.62
C TRP A 196 -9.09 -5.76 11.17
N LEU A 197 -9.65 -6.95 11.46
CA LEU A 197 -9.08 -8.25 11.05
C LEU A 197 -9.07 -8.42 9.53
N ILE A 198 -10.14 -8.01 8.85
CA ILE A 198 -10.21 -8.01 7.38
C ILE A 198 -9.09 -7.11 6.81
N GLY A 199 -8.97 -5.89 7.33
CA GLY A 199 -7.90 -4.97 6.92
C GLY A 199 -6.51 -5.56 7.12
N LEU A 200 -6.24 -6.14 8.30
CA LEU A 200 -4.97 -6.78 8.63
C LEU A 200 -4.65 -7.96 7.70
N THR A 201 -5.65 -8.76 7.36
CA THR A 201 -5.51 -9.87 6.40
C THR A 201 -5.05 -9.38 5.02
N PHE A 202 -5.68 -8.33 4.50
CA PHE A 202 -5.27 -7.74 3.21
C PHE A 202 -3.87 -7.13 3.25
N VAL A 203 -3.48 -6.48 4.35
CA VAL A 203 -2.09 -6.01 4.55
C VAL A 203 -1.12 -7.20 4.55
N GLY A 204 -1.47 -8.29 5.22
CA GLY A 204 -0.66 -9.52 5.25
C GLY A 204 -0.43 -10.08 3.85
N VAL A 205 -1.48 -10.21 3.04
CA VAL A 205 -1.39 -10.68 1.64
C VAL A 205 -0.53 -9.72 0.80
N SER A 206 -0.77 -8.41 0.89
CA SER A 206 0.02 -7.39 0.20
C SER A 206 1.51 -7.54 0.48
N SER A 207 1.87 -7.64 1.75
CA SER A 207 3.26 -7.75 2.19
C SER A 207 3.92 -9.08 1.80
N MET A 208 3.17 -10.19 1.79
CA MET A 208 3.67 -11.48 1.28
C MET A 208 4.04 -11.40 -0.20
N LEU A 209 3.20 -10.79 -1.03
CA LEU A 209 3.48 -10.57 -2.45
C LEU A 209 4.76 -9.74 -2.65
N GLY A 210 4.91 -8.67 -1.87
CA GLY A 210 6.12 -7.84 -1.87
C GLY A 210 7.36 -8.62 -1.44
N SER A 211 7.27 -9.42 -0.38
CA SER A 211 8.39 -10.20 0.14
C SER A 211 8.96 -11.18 -0.89
N VAL A 212 8.09 -11.95 -1.55
CA VAL A 212 8.50 -12.88 -2.61
C VAL A 212 9.18 -12.13 -3.75
N ASN A 213 8.62 -10.99 -4.15
CA ASN A 213 9.17 -10.17 -5.23
C ASN A 213 10.56 -9.62 -4.87
N TYR A 214 10.73 -9.07 -3.66
CA TYR A 214 12.02 -8.53 -3.20
C TYR A 214 13.11 -9.58 -3.10
N MET A 215 12.80 -10.73 -2.47
CA MET A 215 13.75 -11.84 -2.39
C MET A 215 14.22 -12.27 -3.77
N THR A 216 13.29 -12.49 -4.69
CA THR A 216 13.60 -12.92 -6.06
C THR A 216 14.41 -11.88 -6.82
N THR A 217 14.02 -10.63 -6.75
CA THR A 217 14.74 -9.52 -7.40
C THR A 217 16.18 -9.41 -6.89
N ILE A 218 16.36 -9.40 -5.57
CA ILE A 218 17.70 -9.25 -4.97
C ILE A 218 18.59 -10.48 -5.25
N ILE A 219 18.02 -11.69 -5.30
CA ILE A 219 18.81 -12.90 -5.56
C ILE A 219 19.18 -13.04 -7.04
N LEU A 220 18.22 -12.79 -7.95
CA LEU A 220 18.37 -13.18 -9.36
C LEU A 220 18.72 -12.03 -10.29
N MET A 221 18.41 -10.77 -9.94
CA MET A 221 18.49 -9.64 -10.88
C MET A 221 19.65 -8.67 -10.57
N ARG A 222 20.63 -9.07 -9.79
CA ARG A 222 21.82 -8.24 -9.52
C ARG A 222 22.62 -8.03 -10.79
N ALA A 223 23.20 -6.82 -10.92
CA ALA A 223 24.13 -6.51 -12.01
C ALA A 223 25.30 -7.50 -12.06
N PRO A 224 25.83 -7.82 -13.26
CA PRO A 224 26.98 -8.69 -13.41
C PRO A 224 28.15 -8.27 -12.52
N GLY A 225 28.74 -9.20 -11.78
CA GLY A 225 29.83 -8.95 -10.85
C GLY A 225 29.44 -8.45 -9.46
N MET A 226 28.15 -8.19 -9.21
CA MET A 226 27.65 -7.83 -7.89
C MET A 226 27.32 -9.11 -7.09
N THR A 227 28.24 -9.52 -6.24
CA THR A 227 28.03 -10.64 -5.31
C THR A 227 27.18 -10.19 -4.11
N MET A 228 26.61 -11.14 -3.35
CA MET A 228 25.82 -10.82 -2.13
C MET A 228 26.59 -9.91 -1.17
N PHE A 229 27.87 -10.17 -0.93
CA PHE A 229 28.71 -9.38 -0.01
C PHE A 229 29.09 -7.97 -0.53
N ARG A 230 28.79 -7.66 -1.80
CA ARG A 230 28.95 -6.31 -2.37
C ARG A 230 27.66 -5.50 -2.35
N LEU A 231 26.57 -6.08 -1.84
CA LEU A 231 25.30 -5.35 -1.70
C LEU A 231 25.40 -4.23 -0.66
N PRO A 232 24.80 -3.07 -0.93
CA PRO A 232 24.65 -2.02 0.06
C PRO A 232 23.86 -2.49 1.29
N MET A 233 24.16 -1.92 2.47
CA MET A 233 23.48 -2.28 3.73
C MET A 233 21.95 -2.12 3.65
N THR A 234 21.46 -1.13 2.92
CA THR A 234 20.03 -0.93 2.68
C THR A 234 19.39 -2.15 2.02
N ILE A 235 20.05 -2.73 0.99
CA ILE A 235 19.56 -3.91 0.30
C ILE A 235 19.60 -5.14 1.21
N TRP A 236 20.64 -5.27 2.04
CA TRP A 236 20.69 -6.33 3.06
C TRP A 236 19.54 -6.20 4.06
N ALA A 237 19.27 -4.99 4.55
CA ALA A 237 18.15 -4.75 5.45
C ALA A 237 16.80 -5.13 4.79
N MET A 238 16.57 -4.71 3.54
CA MET A 238 15.37 -5.06 2.78
C MET A 238 15.26 -6.57 2.52
N PHE A 239 16.38 -7.23 2.20
CA PHE A 239 16.41 -8.66 1.97
C PHE A 239 16.04 -9.46 3.23
N ILE A 240 16.68 -9.15 4.37
CA ILE A 240 16.38 -9.81 5.63
C ILE A 240 14.94 -9.54 6.07
N THR A 241 14.48 -8.29 5.92
CA THR A 241 13.08 -7.92 6.20
C THR A 241 12.11 -8.74 5.34
N ALA A 242 12.39 -8.89 4.05
CA ALA A 242 11.56 -9.69 3.15
C ALA A 242 11.51 -11.17 3.58
N VAL A 243 12.65 -11.75 3.97
CA VAL A 243 12.71 -13.12 4.51
C VAL A 243 11.85 -13.26 5.78
N LEU A 244 12.02 -12.35 6.73
CA LEU A 244 11.25 -12.37 7.98
C LEU A 244 9.75 -12.19 7.73
N GLN A 245 9.37 -11.30 6.83
CA GLN A 245 7.97 -11.10 6.44
C GLN A 245 7.37 -12.34 5.78
N ALA A 246 8.11 -13.03 4.92
CA ALA A 246 7.65 -14.24 4.26
C ALA A 246 7.32 -15.37 5.24
N PHE A 247 7.95 -15.41 6.41
CA PHE A 247 7.64 -16.38 7.45
C PHE A 247 6.60 -15.88 8.46
N ALA A 248 6.66 -14.64 8.88
CA ALA A 248 5.80 -14.09 9.92
C ALA A 248 4.37 -13.79 9.44
N LEU A 249 4.22 -13.24 8.22
CA LEU A 249 2.93 -12.77 7.75
C LEU A 249 1.91 -13.88 7.41
N PRO A 250 2.30 -15.05 6.88
CA PRO A 250 1.36 -16.15 6.74
C PRO A 250 0.76 -16.59 8.08
N VAL A 251 1.59 -16.62 9.15
CA VAL A 251 1.14 -16.97 10.51
C VAL A 251 0.16 -15.90 11.04
N LEU A 252 0.50 -14.63 10.90
CA LEU A 252 -0.39 -13.53 11.30
C LEU A 252 -1.72 -13.54 10.53
N THR A 253 -1.66 -13.79 9.23
CA THR A 253 -2.85 -13.87 8.38
C THR A 253 -3.72 -15.08 8.77
N ALA A 254 -3.11 -16.22 9.02
CA ALA A 254 -3.83 -17.42 9.51
C ALA A 254 -4.49 -17.15 10.87
N ALA A 255 -3.79 -16.53 11.82
CA ALA A 255 -4.36 -16.13 13.11
C ALA A 255 -5.55 -15.16 12.94
N GLY A 256 -5.45 -14.22 11.99
CA GLY A 256 -6.56 -13.31 11.65
C GLY A 256 -7.79 -14.07 11.14
N PHE A 257 -7.62 -15.04 10.24
CA PHE A 257 -8.71 -15.90 9.78
C PHE A 257 -9.32 -16.76 10.90
N MET A 258 -8.49 -17.31 11.78
CA MET A 258 -8.96 -18.08 12.94
C MET A 258 -9.78 -17.23 13.91
N GLN A 259 -9.49 -15.95 14.02
CA GLN A 259 -10.25 -15.02 14.86
C GLN A 259 -11.54 -14.53 14.19
N LEU A 260 -11.61 -14.56 12.85
CA LEU A 260 -12.83 -14.20 12.08
C LEU A 260 -13.87 -15.34 12.05
N ALA A 261 -13.42 -16.59 12.16
CA ALA A 261 -14.27 -17.79 12.19
C ALA A 261 -14.90 -18.02 13.57
#